data_0d293aace101ef9c5d49bce75d0dbbb4
#
_entry.id   0d293aace101ef9c5d49bce75d0dbbb4
#
_cell.length_a   1.000
_cell.length_b   1.000
_cell.length_c   1.000
_cell.angle_alpha   90.00
_cell.angle_beta   90.00
_cell.angle_gamma   90.00
#
_symmetry.space_group_name_H-M   'P 1'
#
loop_
_entity.id
_entity.type
_entity.pdbx_description
1 polymer ?
#
loop_
_entity_poly.entity_id
_entity_poly.type
_entity_poly.pdbx_seq_one_letter_code
_entity_poly.pdbx_strand_id
1 'polypeptide(L)'
;MTAYTHDAQVNRAVEHDAAARSRRLSGLGFALLSAASFGLSGSLATGLLDAGWTAGAAVTARILLAAAVLLIPSILALRGRWSLLAKNWKLLLAYGAFAVAGCQLAFFNAVGRMEVGVALLIEFTSPVAVIGWMWFRHQQRPGRLTVVGALLAAMGLVLVLDLISGADVDTVGVLWALGSMVGAAVYWVLSADESNGLPPIVLAGAGLLTGGLILLVAGLIGIVPFAAPLTDVTFVDAVVPWWVPIIGLGVVTAALAYVLGIAAGRRLGSRLASFMGLMEVVAALVFAWLLLGQAPAPIQLAGGALVLLGVVVVKSGERATADEPVEPLQSRP
;
A
#
# COMPACT_ATOMS: atom_id res chain seq x y z
N MET A 1 -27.82 40.55 -29.63
CA MET A 1 -27.96 39.81 -28.37
C MET A 1 -27.26 38.42 -28.34
N THR A 2 -27.06 37.80 -29.50
CA THR A 2 -26.44 36.44 -29.64
C THR A 2 -24.92 36.37 -29.46
N ALA A 3 -24.14 37.45 -29.66
CA ALA A 3 -22.68 37.44 -29.49
C ALA A 3 -22.25 37.37 -28.02
N TYR A 4 -22.90 38.07 -27.12
CA TYR A 4 -22.60 38.06 -25.67
C TYR A 4 -22.85 36.72 -25.00
N THR A 5 -23.77 35.89 -25.51
CA THR A 5 -24.05 34.56 -24.97
C THR A 5 -22.98 33.54 -25.41
N HIS A 6 -22.39 33.70 -26.58
CA HIS A 6 -21.34 32.82 -27.11
C HIS A 6 -20.02 33.02 -26.34
N ASP A 7 -19.58 34.26 -26.13
CA ASP A 7 -18.39 34.59 -25.39
C ASP A 7 -18.46 34.14 -23.92
N ALA A 8 -19.65 34.25 -23.30
CA ALA A 8 -19.88 33.75 -21.94
C ALA A 8 -19.88 32.22 -21.84
N GLN A 9 -20.25 31.51 -22.90
CA GLN A 9 -20.15 30.04 -22.96
C GLN A 9 -18.71 29.58 -23.17
N VAL A 10 -17.96 30.23 -24.05
CA VAL A 10 -16.54 29.95 -24.31
C VAL A 10 -15.71 30.21 -23.05
N ASN A 11 -15.90 31.32 -22.34
CA ASN A 11 -15.21 31.63 -21.10
C ASN A 11 -15.50 30.60 -20.01
N ARG A 12 -16.75 30.16 -19.83
CA ARG A 12 -17.12 29.10 -18.89
C ARG A 12 -16.49 27.76 -19.27
N ALA A 13 -16.39 27.41 -20.54
CA ALA A 13 -15.72 26.19 -20.99
C ALA A 13 -14.21 26.23 -20.71
N VAL A 14 -13.55 27.36 -20.95
CA VAL A 14 -12.13 27.56 -20.64
C VAL A 14 -11.85 27.52 -19.13
N GLU A 15 -12.71 28.14 -18.32
CA GLU A 15 -12.62 28.06 -16.84
C GLU A 15 -12.83 26.64 -16.33
N HIS A 16 -13.79 25.90 -16.90
CA HIS A 16 -14.04 24.49 -16.56
C HIS A 16 -12.86 23.59 -16.90
N ASP A 17 -12.25 23.77 -18.08
CA ASP A 17 -11.07 23.03 -18.51
C ASP A 17 -9.83 23.36 -17.65
N ALA A 18 -9.65 24.63 -17.30
CA ALA A 18 -8.56 25.05 -16.41
C ALA A 18 -8.72 24.47 -14.99
N ALA A 19 -9.94 24.46 -14.44
CA ALA A 19 -10.27 23.87 -13.16
C ALA A 19 -10.07 22.33 -13.16
N ALA A 20 -10.50 21.66 -14.24
CA ALA A 20 -10.31 20.21 -14.43
C ALA A 20 -8.81 19.85 -14.51
N ARG A 21 -8.02 20.63 -15.26
CA ARG A 21 -6.58 20.46 -15.38
C ARG A 21 -5.87 20.68 -14.04
N SER A 22 -6.23 21.74 -13.32
CA SER A 22 -5.68 22.03 -11.97
C SER A 22 -5.99 20.90 -10.99
N ARG A 23 -7.23 20.40 -10.99
CA ARG A 23 -7.65 19.25 -10.17
C ARG A 23 -6.86 17.99 -10.50
N ARG A 24 -6.59 17.72 -11.77
CA ARG A 24 -5.80 16.57 -12.22
C ARG A 24 -4.33 16.69 -11.82
N LEU A 25 -3.71 17.86 -12.01
CA LEU A 25 -2.32 18.11 -11.63
C LEU A 25 -2.12 18.01 -10.12
N SER A 26 -3.01 18.60 -9.32
CA SER A 26 -2.96 18.46 -7.85
C SER A 26 -3.17 17.01 -7.42
N GLY A 27 -4.02 16.25 -8.10
CA GLY A 27 -4.23 14.83 -7.86
C GLY A 27 -2.96 14.00 -8.11
N LEU A 28 -2.24 14.27 -9.20
CA LEU A 28 -0.95 13.64 -9.51
C LEU A 28 0.10 13.98 -8.44
N GLY A 29 0.19 15.25 -8.03
CA GLY A 29 1.10 15.68 -6.96
C GLY A 29 0.82 14.93 -5.65
N PHE A 30 -0.44 14.81 -5.24
CA PHE A 30 -0.81 14.05 -4.04
C PHE A 30 -0.49 12.56 -4.16
N ALA A 31 -0.69 11.97 -5.33
CA ALA A 31 -0.37 10.56 -5.56
C ALA A 31 1.15 10.30 -5.48
N LEU A 32 1.96 11.15 -6.08
CA LEU A 32 3.42 11.06 -6.00
C LEU A 32 3.94 11.26 -4.58
N LEU A 33 3.43 12.27 -3.87
CA LEU A 33 3.80 12.51 -2.47
C LEU A 33 3.38 11.35 -1.56
N SER A 34 2.20 10.77 -1.78
CA SER A 34 1.75 9.57 -1.07
C SER A 34 2.68 8.40 -1.33
N ALA A 35 2.99 8.11 -2.60
CA ALA A 35 3.87 7.02 -3.00
C ALA A 35 5.29 7.21 -2.43
N ALA A 36 5.85 8.42 -2.50
CA ALA A 36 7.14 8.72 -1.92
C ALA A 36 7.12 8.57 -0.38
N SER A 37 6.05 9.03 0.27
CA SER A 37 5.91 8.88 1.72
C SER A 37 5.86 7.40 2.13
N PHE A 38 5.07 6.56 1.46
CA PHE A 38 5.04 5.12 1.73
C PHE A 38 6.38 4.46 1.45
N GLY A 39 7.04 4.79 0.32
CA GLY A 39 8.33 4.22 -0.08
C GLY A 39 9.46 4.46 0.92
N LEU A 40 9.40 5.53 1.70
CA LEU A 40 10.36 5.81 2.78
C LEU A 40 10.26 4.81 3.94
N SER A 41 9.12 4.12 4.08
CA SER A 41 8.80 3.27 5.25
C SER A 41 9.82 2.16 5.49
N GLY A 42 10.19 1.41 4.45
CA GLY A 42 11.10 0.28 4.59
C GLY A 42 12.48 0.72 5.08
N SER A 43 13.03 1.79 4.52
CA SER A 43 14.35 2.30 4.90
C SER A 43 14.39 2.79 6.35
N LEU A 44 13.36 3.50 6.81
CA LEU A 44 13.27 3.91 8.23
C LEU A 44 13.09 2.71 9.15
N ALA A 45 12.33 1.69 8.72
CA ALA A 45 12.16 0.46 9.47
C ALA A 45 13.48 -0.28 9.63
N THR A 46 14.22 -0.51 8.53
CA THR A 46 15.53 -1.19 8.56
C THR A 46 16.50 -0.47 9.50
N GLY A 47 16.62 0.85 9.43
CA GLY A 47 17.48 1.60 10.35
C GLY A 47 17.12 1.39 11.82
N LEU A 48 15.84 1.31 12.19
CA LEU A 48 15.42 0.99 13.56
C LEU A 48 15.75 -0.46 13.93
N LEU A 49 15.53 -1.42 13.02
CA LEU A 49 15.85 -2.83 13.25
C LEU A 49 17.34 -3.03 13.47
N ASP A 50 18.19 -2.37 12.69
CA ASP A 50 19.65 -2.39 12.83
C ASP A 50 20.11 -1.76 14.15
N ALA A 51 19.36 -0.77 14.69
CA ALA A 51 19.57 -0.19 16.01
C ALA A 51 19.04 -1.08 17.16
N GLY A 52 18.56 -2.29 16.87
CA GLY A 52 18.10 -3.29 17.85
C GLY A 52 16.61 -3.24 18.18
N TRP A 53 15.82 -2.43 17.50
CA TRP A 53 14.37 -2.50 17.63
C TRP A 53 13.85 -3.83 17.06
N THR A 54 12.84 -4.40 17.69
CA THR A 54 12.13 -5.52 17.07
C THR A 54 11.07 -5.00 16.09
N ALA A 55 10.76 -5.81 15.07
CA ALA A 55 9.71 -5.52 14.13
C ALA A 55 8.36 -5.23 14.83
N GLY A 56 8.04 -6.02 15.88
CA GLY A 56 6.83 -5.82 16.68
C GLY A 56 6.76 -4.45 17.34
N ALA A 57 7.85 -3.99 17.98
CA ALA A 57 7.90 -2.69 18.62
C ALA A 57 7.81 -1.54 17.60
N ALA A 58 8.58 -1.60 16.52
CA ALA A 58 8.61 -0.58 15.49
C ALA A 58 7.25 -0.43 14.78
N VAL A 59 6.62 -1.53 14.40
CA VAL A 59 5.29 -1.53 13.77
C VAL A 59 4.22 -1.02 14.74
N THR A 60 4.23 -1.47 15.99
CA THR A 60 3.26 -1.02 16.99
C THR A 60 3.35 0.50 17.20
N ALA A 61 4.57 1.03 17.39
CA ALA A 61 4.81 2.46 17.53
C ALA A 61 4.33 3.24 16.29
N ARG A 62 4.68 2.77 15.08
CA ARG A 62 4.26 3.37 13.81
C ARG A 62 2.74 3.48 13.70
N ILE A 63 2.03 2.35 13.85
CA ILE A 63 0.59 2.31 13.59
C ILE A 63 -0.23 2.98 14.68
N LEU A 64 0.20 2.93 15.94
CA LEU A 64 -0.46 3.67 17.02
C LEU A 64 -0.26 5.18 16.87
N LEU A 65 0.93 5.63 16.47
CA LEU A 65 1.18 7.05 16.19
C LEU A 65 0.34 7.52 15.00
N ALA A 66 0.27 6.73 13.92
CA ALA A 66 -0.59 7.02 12.78
C ALA A 66 -2.08 7.04 13.16
N ALA A 67 -2.54 6.10 13.98
CA ALA A 67 -3.91 6.07 14.51
C ALA A 67 -4.22 7.32 15.33
N ALA A 68 -3.28 7.78 16.18
CA ALA A 68 -3.43 9.00 16.95
C ALA A 68 -3.57 10.24 16.06
N VAL A 69 -2.76 10.36 15.01
CA VAL A 69 -2.85 11.44 14.02
C VAL A 69 -4.16 11.40 13.25
N LEU A 70 -4.61 10.21 12.83
CA LEU A 70 -5.86 10.05 12.10
C LEU A 70 -7.12 10.06 12.98
N LEU A 71 -6.97 10.12 14.30
CA LEU A 71 -8.11 10.09 15.24
C LEU A 71 -9.07 11.26 14.97
N ILE A 72 -8.55 12.49 14.93
CA ILE A 72 -9.37 13.70 14.72
C ILE A 72 -10.05 13.67 13.34
N PRO A 73 -9.33 13.47 12.21
CA PRO A 73 -9.97 13.36 10.90
C PRO A 73 -11.03 12.25 10.82
N SER A 74 -10.80 11.10 11.49
CA SER A 74 -11.76 9.99 11.52
C SER A 74 -13.03 10.35 12.29
N ILE A 75 -12.92 11.00 13.45
CA ILE A 75 -14.05 11.47 14.25
C ILE A 75 -14.88 12.47 13.43
N LEU A 76 -14.22 13.45 12.79
CA LEU A 76 -14.89 14.44 11.96
C LEU A 76 -15.59 13.81 10.74
N ALA A 77 -14.97 12.82 10.11
CA ALA A 77 -15.56 12.09 8.97
C ALA A 77 -16.73 11.19 9.39
N LEU A 78 -16.72 10.68 10.62
CA LEU A 78 -17.80 9.86 11.16
C LEU A 78 -19.08 10.67 11.40
N ARG A 79 -18.95 11.96 11.65
CA ARG A 79 -20.08 12.92 11.84
C ARG A 79 -21.12 12.43 12.85
N GLY A 80 -20.67 11.84 13.95
CA GLY A 80 -21.55 11.33 15.03
C GLY A 80 -22.21 9.96 14.74
N ARG A 81 -21.96 9.33 13.58
CA ARG A 81 -22.52 8.02 13.22
C ARG A 81 -21.75 6.85 13.85
N TRP A 82 -21.62 6.87 15.18
CA TRP A 82 -20.87 5.87 15.95
C TRP A 82 -21.39 4.44 15.81
N SER A 83 -22.68 4.28 15.51
CA SER A 83 -23.31 2.99 15.24
C SER A 83 -22.65 2.22 14.08
N LEU A 84 -22.02 2.94 13.12
CA LEU A 84 -21.29 2.31 12.03
C LEU A 84 -20.08 1.50 12.51
N LEU A 85 -19.37 1.97 13.54
CA LEU A 85 -18.25 1.23 14.14
C LEU A 85 -18.75 -0.04 14.83
N ALA A 86 -19.82 0.09 15.63
CA ALA A 86 -20.42 -1.06 16.30
C ALA A 86 -20.98 -2.10 15.33
N LYS A 87 -21.62 -1.66 14.23
CA LYS A 87 -22.14 -2.56 13.18
C LYS A 87 -21.01 -3.30 12.45
N ASN A 88 -19.86 -2.64 12.23
CA ASN A 88 -18.75 -3.16 11.43
C ASN A 88 -17.58 -3.70 12.28
N TRP A 89 -17.78 -3.99 13.57
CA TRP A 89 -16.71 -4.40 14.48
C TRP A 89 -15.90 -5.61 13.99
N LYS A 90 -16.56 -6.61 13.36
CA LYS A 90 -15.88 -7.79 12.78
C LYS A 90 -14.97 -7.43 11.61
N LEU A 91 -15.46 -6.55 10.74
CA LEU A 91 -14.67 -6.01 9.64
C LEU A 91 -13.45 -5.25 10.16
N LEU A 92 -13.65 -4.36 11.15
CA LEU A 92 -12.57 -3.57 11.74
C LEU A 92 -11.53 -4.45 12.44
N LEU A 93 -11.98 -5.50 13.13
CA LEU A 93 -11.10 -6.49 13.76
C LEU A 93 -10.28 -7.26 12.70
N ALA A 94 -10.94 -7.79 11.68
CA ALA A 94 -10.27 -8.52 10.60
C ALA A 94 -9.31 -7.61 9.81
N TYR A 95 -9.73 -6.41 9.48
CA TYR A 95 -8.91 -5.41 8.81
C TYR A 95 -7.68 -5.03 9.65
N GLY A 96 -7.88 -4.71 10.94
CA GLY A 96 -6.79 -4.40 11.85
C GLY A 96 -5.82 -5.56 12.06
N ALA A 97 -6.33 -6.78 12.22
CA ALA A 97 -5.51 -7.96 12.47
C ALA A 97 -4.69 -8.39 11.23
N PHE A 98 -5.33 -8.51 10.06
CA PHE A 98 -4.69 -9.08 8.88
C PHE A 98 -4.13 -8.03 7.92
N ALA A 99 -4.93 -7.01 7.57
CA ALA A 99 -4.53 -6.00 6.61
C ALA A 99 -3.58 -4.94 7.19
N VAL A 100 -3.61 -4.70 8.51
CA VAL A 100 -2.74 -3.72 9.17
C VAL A 100 -1.65 -4.43 9.98
N ALA A 101 -2.00 -5.07 11.10
CA ALA A 101 -1.01 -5.65 12.02
C ALA A 101 -0.20 -6.77 11.35
N GLY A 102 -0.88 -7.76 10.78
CA GLY A 102 -0.23 -8.91 10.14
C GLY A 102 0.61 -8.51 8.93
N CYS A 103 0.04 -7.72 8.02
CA CYS A 103 0.74 -7.22 6.83
C CYS A 103 2.01 -6.46 7.20
N GLN A 104 1.91 -5.46 8.06
CA GLN A 104 3.04 -4.61 8.41
C GLN A 104 4.08 -5.31 9.27
N LEU A 105 3.66 -6.19 10.21
CA LEU A 105 4.58 -7.01 10.98
C LEU A 105 5.38 -7.95 10.06
N ALA A 106 4.71 -8.55 9.08
CA ALA A 106 5.37 -9.41 8.10
C ALA A 106 6.35 -8.62 7.23
N PHE A 107 5.97 -7.44 6.73
CA PHE A 107 6.86 -6.58 5.96
C PHE A 107 8.10 -6.16 6.76
N PHE A 108 7.95 -5.73 8.02
CA PHE A 108 9.09 -5.31 8.84
C PHE A 108 10.02 -6.48 9.18
N ASN A 109 9.51 -7.70 9.37
CA ASN A 109 10.35 -8.87 9.50
C ASN A 109 11.07 -9.22 8.19
N ALA A 110 10.44 -8.99 7.03
CA ALA A 110 11.07 -9.19 5.73
C ALA A 110 12.25 -8.22 5.51
N VAL A 111 12.04 -6.91 5.70
CA VAL A 111 13.09 -5.90 5.49
C VAL A 111 14.22 -5.96 6.53
N GLY A 112 14.02 -6.64 7.64
CA GLY A 112 15.10 -6.98 8.58
C GLY A 112 15.95 -8.18 8.14
N ARG A 113 15.62 -8.83 6.98
CA ARG A 113 16.30 -10.03 6.49
C ARG A 113 16.70 -9.96 5.03
N MET A 114 16.16 -9.02 4.29
CA MET A 114 16.43 -8.81 2.86
C MET A 114 16.36 -7.33 2.52
N GLU A 115 16.84 -6.98 1.33
CA GLU A 115 16.75 -5.61 0.83
C GLU A 115 15.30 -5.11 0.74
N VAL A 116 15.09 -3.85 1.11
CA VAL A 116 13.76 -3.18 1.13
C VAL A 116 13.05 -3.30 -0.22
N GLY A 117 13.79 -3.06 -1.31
CA GLY A 117 13.22 -3.13 -2.66
C GLY A 117 12.72 -4.53 -3.02
N VAL A 118 13.47 -5.57 -2.63
CA VAL A 118 13.09 -6.97 -2.87
C VAL A 118 11.83 -7.34 -2.09
N ALA A 119 11.78 -7.02 -0.79
CA ALA A 119 10.62 -7.28 0.05
C ALA A 119 9.35 -6.58 -0.49
N LEU A 120 9.49 -5.33 -0.91
CA LEU A 120 8.37 -4.53 -1.45
C LEU A 120 7.90 -5.07 -2.81
N LEU A 121 8.80 -5.50 -3.69
CA LEU A 121 8.42 -6.09 -4.97
C LEU A 121 7.63 -7.40 -4.80
N ILE A 122 7.99 -8.22 -3.81
CA ILE A 122 7.20 -9.42 -3.46
C ILE A 122 5.81 -9.00 -2.98
N GLU A 123 5.68 -8.02 -2.09
CA GLU A 123 4.39 -7.53 -1.60
C GLU A 123 3.53 -6.98 -2.73
N PHE A 124 4.11 -6.27 -3.70
CA PHE A 124 3.40 -5.73 -4.86
C PHE A 124 2.87 -6.79 -5.84
N THR A 125 3.21 -8.07 -5.66
CA THR A 125 2.52 -9.17 -6.37
C THR A 125 1.16 -9.52 -5.75
N SER A 126 0.73 -8.85 -4.70
CA SER A 126 -0.58 -9.04 -4.05
C SER A 126 -1.79 -9.06 -5.01
N PRO A 127 -1.87 -8.30 -6.12
CA PRO A 127 -2.95 -8.46 -7.09
C PRO A 127 -3.03 -9.86 -7.71
N VAL A 128 -1.89 -10.51 -7.92
CA VAL A 128 -1.83 -11.91 -8.41
C VAL A 128 -2.43 -12.86 -7.36
N ALA A 129 -2.13 -12.63 -6.07
CA ALA A 129 -2.69 -13.40 -4.98
C ALA A 129 -4.23 -13.22 -4.87
N VAL A 130 -4.74 -11.98 -5.05
CA VAL A 130 -6.18 -11.69 -5.09
C VAL A 130 -6.87 -12.47 -6.21
N ILE A 131 -6.30 -12.46 -7.41
CA ILE A 131 -6.85 -13.18 -8.56
C ILE A 131 -6.83 -14.69 -8.31
N GLY A 132 -5.74 -15.24 -7.79
CA GLY A 132 -5.64 -16.63 -7.40
C GLY A 132 -6.74 -17.03 -6.41
N TRP A 133 -6.99 -16.18 -5.42
CA TRP A 133 -8.07 -16.36 -4.45
C TRP A 133 -9.46 -16.33 -5.11
N MET A 134 -9.74 -15.36 -5.99
CA MET A 134 -11.01 -15.25 -6.71
C MET A 134 -11.25 -16.47 -7.60
N TRP A 135 -10.23 -16.94 -8.27
CA TRP A 135 -10.31 -18.16 -9.08
C TRP A 135 -10.63 -19.39 -8.24
N PHE A 136 -9.90 -19.59 -7.16
CA PHE A 136 -10.08 -20.76 -6.29
C PHE A 136 -11.43 -20.73 -5.54
N ARG A 137 -11.82 -19.57 -4.99
CA ARG A 137 -13.00 -19.45 -4.11
C ARG A 137 -14.30 -19.20 -4.87
N HIS A 138 -14.24 -18.41 -5.92
CA HIS A 138 -15.41 -17.97 -6.68
C HIS A 138 -15.50 -18.60 -8.08
N GLN A 139 -14.56 -19.50 -8.44
CA GLN A 139 -14.47 -20.16 -9.75
C GLN A 139 -14.43 -19.17 -10.94
N GLN A 140 -14.05 -17.92 -10.68
CA GLN A 140 -13.85 -16.91 -11.71
C GLN A 140 -12.53 -17.16 -12.42
N ARG A 141 -12.60 -17.65 -13.66
CA ARG A 141 -11.41 -17.92 -14.45
C ARG A 141 -10.71 -16.62 -14.85
N PRO A 142 -9.40 -16.47 -14.56
CA PRO A 142 -8.66 -15.28 -14.98
C PRO A 142 -8.63 -15.16 -16.49
N GLY A 143 -8.74 -13.92 -16.99
CA GLY A 143 -8.59 -13.64 -18.41
C GLY A 143 -7.15 -13.91 -18.90
N ARG A 144 -6.96 -14.01 -20.22
CA ARG A 144 -5.64 -14.28 -20.82
C ARG A 144 -4.59 -13.24 -20.42
N LEU A 145 -4.96 -11.95 -20.41
CA LEU A 145 -4.06 -10.86 -19.98
C LEU A 145 -3.66 -10.99 -18.51
N THR A 146 -4.57 -11.40 -17.65
CA THR A 146 -4.30 -11.64 -16.24
C THR A 146 -3.29 -12.76 -16.04
N VAL A 147 -3.42 -13.86 -16.78
CA VAL A 147 -2.45 -14.98 -16.75
C VAL A 147 -1.07 -14.54 -17.27
N VAL A 148 -1.03 -13.82 -18.38
CA VAL A 148 0.23 -13.29 -18.93
C VAL A 148 0.91 -12.34 -17.94
N GLY A 149 0.15 -11.43 -17.32
CA GLY A 149 0.70 -10.51 -16.32
C GLY A 149 1.21 -11.23 -15.07
N ALA A 150 0.51 -12.29 -14.62
CA ALA A 150 0.97 -13.11 -13.49
C ALA A 150 2.28 -13.86 -13.80
N LEU A 151 2.42 -14.39 -15.02
CA LEU A 151 3.66 -15.03 -15.47
C LEU A 151 4.82 -14.03 -15.56
N LEU A 152 4.57 -12.83 -16.08
CA LEU A 152 5.58 -11.75 -16.11
C LEU A 152 6.03 -11.38 -14.69
N ALA A 153 5.09 -11.23 -13.76
CA ALA A 153 5.41 -10.93 -12.36
C ALA A 153 6.23 -12.06 -11.71
N ALA A 154 5.87 -13.34 -11.95
CA ALA A 154 6.62 -14.49 -11.45
C ALA A 154 8.05 -14.56 -12.02
N MET A 155 8.22 -14.32 -13.31
CA MET A 155 9.54 -14.24 -13.94
C MET A 155 10.36 -13.08 -13.37
N GLY A 156 9.73 -11.94 -13.17
CA GLY A 156 10.37 -10.78 -12.54
C GLY A 156 10.86 -11.08 -11.12
N LEU A 157 10.07 -11.78 -10.32
CA LEU A 157 10.47 -12.21 -8.98
C LEU A 157 11.69 -13.13 -8.97
N VAL A 158 11.80 -14.07 -9.92
CA VAL A 158 13.00 -14.93 -10.08
C VAL A 158 14.25 -14.08 -10.30
N LEU A 159 14.16 -13.02 -11.11
CA LEU A 159 15.27 -12.10 -11.36
C LEU A 159 15.58 -11.22 -10.15
N VAL A 160 14.54 -10.71 -9.46
CA VAL A 160 14.71 -9.86 -8.27
C VAL A 160 15.38 -10.61 -7.12
N LEU A 161 15.02 -11.88 -6.93
CA LEU A 161 15.63 -12.76 -5.92
C LEU A 161 16.99 -13.29 -6.35
N ASP A 162 17.43 -12.97 -7.57
CA ASP A 162 18.70 -13.40 -8.16
C ASP A 162 18.93 -14.92 -8.06
N LEU A 163 17.86 -15.71 -8.22
CA LEU A 163 17.90 -17.16 -8.12
C LEU A 163 18.77 -17.79 -9.22
N ILE A 164 19.03 -17.06 -10.31
CA ILE A 164 19.80 -17.55 -11.46
C ILE A 164 21.28 -17.59 -11.15
N SER A 165 21.81 -16.61 -10.42
CA SER A 165 23.23 -16.56 -10.01
C SER A 165 23.53 -17.44 -8.78
N GLY A 166 22.51 -18.05 -8.18
CA GLY A 166 22.68 -18.88 -6.99
C GLY A 166 22.94 -18.06 -5.73
N ALA A 167 22.42 -16.83 -5.67
CA ALA A 167 22.47 -16.01 -4.47
C ALA A 167 21.83 -16.75 -3.28
N ASP A 168 22.44 -16.61 -2.11
CA ASP A 168 21.91 -17.19 -0.87
C ASP A 168 20.68 -16.37 -0.43
N VAL A 169 19.50 -16.92 -0.70
CA VAL A 169 18.21 -16.26 -0.43
C VAL A 169 17.75 -16.64 0.98
N ASP A 170 17.58 -15.64 1.84
CA ASP A 170 16.96 -15.86 3.15
C ASP A 170 15.50 -16.31 2.98
N THR A 171 15.30 -17.64 3.05
CA THR A 171 13.98 -18.27 2.91
C THR A 171 12.99 -17.74 3.93
N VAL A 172 13.43 -17.42 5.14
CA VAL A 172 12.56 -16.87 6.20
C VAL A 172 12.13 -15.45 5.85
N GLY A 173 13.04 -14.65 5.28
CA GLY A 173 12.70 -13.31 4.76
C GLY A 173 11.68 -13.38 3.64
N VAL A 174 11.83 -14.31 2.69
CA VAL A 174 10.84 -14.53 1.60
C VAL A 174 9.47 -14.95 2.15
N LEU A 175 9.44 -15.85 3.15
CA LEU A 175 8.18 -16.26 3.77
C LEU A 175 7.48 -15.08 4.46
N TRP A 176 8.23 -14.20 5.12
CA TRP A 176 7.67 -12.97 5.68
C TRP A 176 7.15 -12.02 4.59
N ALA A 177 7.89 -11.83 3.51
CA ALA A 177 7.45 -10.99 2.39
C ALA A 177 6.18 -11.55 1.71
N LEU A 178 6.08 -12.88 1.55
CA LEU A 178 4.85 -13.54 1.08
C LEU A 178 3.69 -13.37 2.09
N GLY A 179 3.97 -13.40 3.39
CA GLY A 179 3.00 -13.07 4.42
C GLY A 179 2.47 -11.63 4.28
N SER A 180 3.36 -10.67 4.03
CA SER A 180 2.98 -9.28 3.73
C SER A 180 2.15 -9.17 2.46
N MET A 181 2.53 -9.87 1.38
CA MET A 181 1.74 -9.95 0.14
C MET A 181 0.31 -10.42 0.40
N VAL A 182 0.12 -11.47 1.22
CA VAL A 182 -1.21 -11.95 1.60
C VAL A 182 -1.96 -10.89 2.41
N GLY A 183 -1.30 -10.25 3.36
CA GLY A 183 -1.87 -9.14 4.14
C GLY A 183 -2.32 -7.97 3.26
N ALA A 184 -1.50 -7.60 2.27
CA ALA A 184 -1.84 -6.58 1.28
C ALA A 184 -3.02 -7.01 0.39
N ALA A 185 -3.10 -8.30 -0.01
CA ALA A 185 -4.26 -8.83 -0.72
C ALA A 185 -5.55 -8.70 0.10
N VAL A 186 -5.51 -9.04 1.39
CA VAL A 186 -6.63 -8.84 2.33
C VAL A 186 -7.00 -7.36 2.45
N TYR A 187 -6.00 -6.48 2.53
CA TYR A 187 -6.21 -5.02 2.52
C TYR A 187 -7.02 -4.58 1.30
N TRP A 188 -6.62 -5.00 0.09
CA TRP A 188 -7.32 -4.63 -1.14
C TRP A 188 -8.75 -5.14 -1.18
N VAL A 189 -8.98 -6.39 -0.78
CA VAL A 189 -10.32 -7.01 -0.76
C VAL A 189 -11.24 -6.31 0.23
N LEU A 190 -10.79 -6.08 1.46
CA LEU A 190 -11.62 -5.46 2.50
C LEU A 190 -11.82 -3.96 2.28
N SER A 191 -10.83 -3.26 1.68
CA SER A 191 -10.94 -1.83 1.36
C SER A 191 -11.85 -1.53 0.18
N ALA A 192 -12.04 -2.48 -0.73
CA ALA A 192 -12.93 -2.35 -1.88
C ALA A 192 -14.42 -2.53 -1.54
N ASP A 193 -14.74 -3.08 -0.37
CA ASP A 193 -16.12 -3.27 0.06
C ASP A 193 -16.71 -1.96 0.59
N GLU A 194 -17.52 -1.29 -0.24
CA GLU A 194 -18.23 -0.05 0.12
C GLU A 194 -19.57 -0.32 0.84
N SER A 195 -20.03 -1.57 0.89
CA SER A 195 -21.32 -1.95 1.49
C SER A 195 -21.39 -1.70 3.00
N ASN A 196 -20.24 -1.57 3.65
CA ASN A 196 -20.10 -1.29 5.07
C ASN A 196 -20.49 0.15 5.48
N GLY A 197 -20.53 1.10 4.52
CA GLY A 197 -20.91 2.51 4.72
C GLY A 197 -19.89 3.33 5.52
N LEU A 198 -18.70 2.80 5.82
CA LEU A 198 -17.64 3.51 6.52
C LEU A 198 -16.91 4.49 5.57
N PRO A 199 -16.68 5.74 5.97
CA PRO A 199 -15.76 6.60 5.22
C PRO A 199 -14.36 5.97 5.18
N PRO A 200 -13.62 6.03 4.05
CA PRO A 200 -12.31 5.39 3.92
C PRO A 200 -11.31 5.78 5.01
N ILE A 201 -11.32 7.05 5.44
CA ILE A 201 -10.43 7.54 6.50
C ILE A 201 -10.80 6.95 7.87
N VAL A 202 -12.09 6.63 8.11
CA VAL A 202 -12.54 5.98 9.34
C VAL A 202 -12.11 4.51 9.35
N LEU A 203 -12.22 3.80 8.22
CA LEU A 203 -11.72 2.43 8.07
C LEU A 203 -10.20 2.38 8.32
N ALA A 204 -9.44 3.30 7.71
CA ALA A 204 -8.00 3.39 7.91
C ALA A 204 -7.65 3.69 9.38
N GLY A 205 -8.23 4.73 9.98
CA GLY A 205 -7.93 5.13 11.36
C GLY A 205 -8.34 4.08 12.39
N ALA A 206 -9.54 3.51 12.25
CA ALA A 206 -10.02 2.45 13.14
C ALA A 206 -9.23 1.14 12.94
N GLY A 207 -8.85 0.81 11.71
CA GLY A 207 -8.00 -0.34 11.41
C GLY A 207 -6.60 -0.21 12.00
N LEU A 208 -5.97 0.95 11.87
CA LEU A 208 -4.68 1.25 12.50
C LEU A 208 -4.78 1.15 14.03
N LEU A 209 -5.83 1.73 14.63
CA LEU A 209 -6.03 1.64 16.08
C LEU A 209 -6.22 0.18 16.52
N THR A 210 -7.08 -0.57 15.85
CA THR A 210 -7.35 -1.97 16.17
C THR A 210 -6.09 -2.82 15.99
N GLY A 211 -5.39 -2.68 14.85
CA GLY A 211 -4.15 -3.40 14.57
C GLY A 211 -3.04 -3.07 15.57
N GLY A 212 -2.89 -1.78 15.92
CA GLY A 212 -1.92 -1.33 16.92
C GLY A 212 -2.21 -1.88 18.31
N LEU A 213 -3.46 -1.91 18.72
CA LEU A 213 -3.86 -2.50 20.00
C LEU A 213 -3.64 -4.02 20.02
N ILE A 214 -3.91 -4.73 18.91
CA ILE A 214 -3.62 -6.17 18.79
C ILE A 214 -2.13 -6.43 18.99
N LEU A 215 -1.27 -5.69 18.29
CA LEU A 215 0.19 -5.87 18.42
C LEU A 215 0.70 -5.46 19.79
N LEU A 216 0.17 -4.39 20.36
CA LEU A 216 0.54 -3.95 21.71
C LEU A 216 0.21 -5.06 22.73
N VAL A 217 -0.99 -5.62 22.69
CA VAL A 217 -1.38 -6.74 23.55
C VAL A 217 -0.50 -7.95 23.30
N ALA A 218 -0.26 -8.32 22.02
CA ALA A 218 0.60 -9.45 21.66
C ALA A 218 2.05 -9.28 22.18
N GLY A 219 2.56 -8.04 22.16
CA GLY A 219 3.86 -7.71 22.74
C GLY A 219 3.87 -7.81 24.26
N LEU A 220 2.84 -7.27 24.93
CA LEU A 220 2.75 -7.29 26.40
C LEU A 220 2.63 -8.71 26.97
N ILE A 221 1.97 -9.62 26.26
CA ILE A 221 1.85 -11.05 26.68
C ILE A 221 2.99 -11.93 26.12
N GLY A 222 3.98 -11.34 25.43
CA GLY A 222 5.17 -12.03 24.98
C GLY A 222 5.01 -12.89 23.72
N ILE A 223 3.89 -12.79 22.98
CA ILE A 223 3.70 -13.52 21.71
C ILE A 223 4.57 -12.92 20.61
N VAL A 224 4.68 -11.60 20.57
CA VAL A 224 5.52 -10.86 19.62
C VAL A 224 6.71 -10.28 20.38
N PRO A 225 7.96 -10.50 19.92
CA PRO A 225 9.14 -9.89 20.52
C PRO A 225 9.01 -8.35 20.56
N PHE A 226 9.26 -7.74 21.71
CA PHE A 226 9.03 -6.33 21.93
C PHE A 226 10.23 -5.70 22.62
N ALA A 227 11.19 -5.21 21.82
CA ALA A 227 12.32 -4.45 22.29
C ALA A 227 12.41 -3.12 21.53
N ALA A 228 12.64 -2.03 22.26
CA ALA A 228 12.70 -0.67 21.75
C ALA A 228 13.84 0.08 22.45
N PRO A 229 15.11 -0.20 22.12
CA PRO A 229 16.25 0.50 22.70
C PRO A 229 16.21 1.98 22.31
N LEU A 230 16.52 2.85 23.27
CA LEU A 230 16.53 4.30 23.08
C LEU A 230 17.89 4.79 22.55
N THR A 231 18.53 3.99 21.70
CA THR A 231 19.82 4.27 21.06
C THR A 231 19.61 5.01 19.76
N ASP A 232 20.58 5.83 19.36
CA ASP A 232 20.55 6.53 18.10
C ASP A 232 20.58 5.54 16.94
N VAL A 233 19.93 5.93 15.85
CA VAL A 233 19.82 5.16 14.60
C VAL A 233 20.81 5.70 13.60
N THR A 234 21.61 4.81 13.00
CA THR A 234 22.62 5.16 12.01
C THR A 234 22.10 4.87 10.61
N PHE A 235 22.13 5.87 9.75
CA PHE A 235 21.99 5.77 8.31
C PHE A 235 23.33 6.04 7.65
N VAL A 236 23.48 5.87 6.32
CA VAL A 236 24.75 6.01 5.60
C VAL A 236 25.52 7.28 5.98
N ASP A 237 24.86 8.42 5.96
CA ASP A 237 25.48 9.73 6.15
C ASP A 237 25.01 10.46 7.42
N ALA A 238 24.22 9.82 8.28
CA ALA A 238 23.61 10.48 9.41
C ALA A 238 23.37 9.55 10.61
N VAL A 239 23.60 10.09 11.79
CA VAL A 239 23.16 9.49 13.05
C VAL A 239 22.06 10.38 13.62
N VAL A 240 20.90 9.77 13.88
CA VAL A 240 19.72 10.49 14.35
C VAL A 240 19.13 9.83 15.60
N PRO A 241 18.52 10.61 16.52
CA PRO A 241 17.83 10.04 17.66
C PRO A 241 16.72 9.06 17.23
N TRP A 242 16.52 7.99 18.00
CA TRP A 242 15.54 6.92 17.72
C TRP A 242 14.11 7.41 17.42
N TRP A 243 13.71 8.51 18.03
CA TRP A 243 12.36 9.09 17.83
C TRP A 243 12.15 9.70 16.44
N VAL A 244 13.23 10.10 15.75
CA VAL A 244 13.15 10.68 14.38
C VAL A 244 12.57 9.69 13.39
N PRO A 245 13.14 8.47 13.20
CA PRO A 245 12.54 7.48 12.32
C PRO A 245 11.16 7.01 12.80
N ILE A 246 10.85 6.98 14.10
CA ILE A 246 9.52 6.65 14.60
C ILE A 246 8.48 7.70 14.18
N ILE A 247 8.79 9.00 14.33
CA ILE A 247 7.91 10.06 13.83
C ILE A 247 7.78 9.97 12.32
N GLY A 248 8.88 9.78 11.60
CA GLY A 248 8.88 9.54 10.16
C GLY A 248 7.92 8.41 9.77
N LEU A 249 8.03 7.26 10.43
CA LEU A 249 7.19 6.08 10.19
C LEU A 249 5.71 6.36 10.48
N GLY A 250 5.38 6.92 11.63
CA GLY A 250 3.98 7.11 12.04
C GLY A 250 3.30 8.28 11.33
N VAL A 251 3.98 9.43 11.24
CA VAL A 251 3.38 10.67 10.71
C VAL A 251 3.51 10.73 9.18
N VAL A 252 4.74 10.54 8.66
CA VAL A 252 4.99 10.72 7.22
C VAL A 252 4.57 9.48 6.44
N THR A 253 5.14 8.29 6.80
CA THR A 253 4.94 7.09 5.98
C THR A 253 3.61 6.37 6.25
N ALA A 254 2.85 6.78 7.26
CA ALA A 254 1.51 6.25 7.50
C ALA A 254 0.46 7.37 7.44
N ALA A 255 0.33 8.25 8.44
CA ALA A 255 -0.79 9.18 8.50
C ALA A 255 -0.88 10.12 7.28
N LEU A 256 0.22 10.81 6.93
CA LEU A 256 0.27 11.72 5.78
C LEU A 256 0.08 10.96 4.46
N ALA A 257 0.75 9.82 4.30
CA ALA A 257 0.64 8.98 3.10
C ALA A 257 -0.80 8.55 2.83
N TYR A 258 -1.54 8.08 3.85
CA TYR A 258 -2.96 7.75 3.73
C TYR A 258 -3.82 8.94 3.34
N VAL A 259 -3.64 10.11 3.99
CA VAL A 259 -4.41 11.33 3.67
C VAL A 259 -4.18 11.76 2.23
N LEU A 260 -2.92 11.79 1.79
CA LEU A 260 -2.55 12.14 0.42
C LEU A 260 -3.07 11.12 -0.60
N GLY A 261 -3.00 9.81 -0.29
CA GLY A 261 -3.51 8.73 -1.13
C GLY A 261 -5.03 8.83 -1.33
N ILE A 262 -5.80 9.08 -0.26
CA ILE A 262 -7.25 9.31 -0.34
C ILE A 262 -7.56 10.57 -1.16
N ALA A 263 -6.80 11.67 -0.93
CA ALA A 263 -6.98 12.90 -1.68
C ALA A 263 -6.65 12.74 -3.18
N ALA A 264 -5.64 11.94 -3.52
CA ALA A 264 -5.30 11.56 -4.89
C ALA A 264 -6.41 10.74 -5.54
N GLY A 265 -6.88 9.68 -4.86
CA GLY A 265 -7.96 8.82 -5.35
C GLY A 265 -9.23 9.58 -5.69
N ARG A 266 -9.62 10.55 -4.86
CA ARG A 266 -10.79 11.41 -5.08
C ARG A 266 -10.64 12.37 -6.28
N ARG A 267 -9.41 12.74 -6.66
CA ARG A 267 -9.13 13.65 -7.77
C ARG A 267 -8.87 12.95 -9.09
N LEU A 268 -8.17 11.83 -9.04
CA LEU A 268 -7.72 11.07 -10.21
C LEU A 268 -8.66 9.92 -10.60
N GLY A 269 -9.50 9.50 -9.65
CA GLY A 269 -10.21 8.23 -9.73
C GLY A 269 -9.30 7.05 -9.37
N SER A 270 -9.90 5.91 -8.99
CA SER A 270 -9.20 4.72 -8.53
C SER A 270 -8.17 4.18 -9.53
N ARG A 271 -8.48 4.30 -10.82
CA ARG A 271 -7.61 3.79 -11.90
C ARG A 271 -6.24 4.46 -11.92
N LEU A 272 -6.19 5.77 -12.05
CA LEU A 272 -4.93 6.50 -12.17
C LEU A 272 -4.18 6.51 -10.85
N ALA A 273 -4.90 6.64 -9.72
CA ALA A 273 -4.30 6.58 -8.39
C ALA A 273 -3.59 5.24 -8.13
N SER A 274 -4.18 4.11 -8.55
CA SER A 274 -3.56 2.79 -8.37
C SER A 274 -2.31 2.57 -9.23
N PHE A 275 -2.25 3.18 -10.42
CA PHE A 275 -1.01 3.17 -11.22
C PHE A 275 0.08 4.03 -10.58
N MET A 276 -0.29 5.19 -10.04
CA MET A 276 0.65 6.05 -9.35
C MET A 276 1.21 5.39 -8.07
N GLY A 277 0.46 4.47 -7.45
CA GLY A 277 0.94 3.65 -6.33
C GLY A 277 2.19 2.83 -6.67
N LEU A 278 2.41 2.45 -7.94
CA LEU A 278 3.63 1.75 -8.36
C LEU A 278 4.90 2.63 -8.21
N MET A 279 4.74 3.95 -8.14
CA MET A 279 5.86 4.86 -7.84
C MET A 279 6.41 4.68 -6.42
N GLU A 280 5.67 4.05 -5.53
CA GLU A 280 6.13 3.65 -4.20
C GLU A 280 7.36 2.75 -4.29
N VAL A 281 7.36 1.78 -5.20
CA VAL A 281 8.52 0.88 -5.41
C VAL A 281 9.74 1.66 -5.84
N VAL A 282 9.56 2.60 -6.79
CA VAL A 282 10.66 3.45 -7.26
C VAL A 282 11.18 4.32 -6.12
N ALA A 283 10.29 4.93 -5.34
CA ALA A 283 10.67 5.73 -4.19
C ALA A 283 11.39 4.89 -3.11
N ALA A 284 10.93 3.67 -2.85
CA ALA A 284 11.56 2.78 -1.89
C ALA A 284 12.98 2.38 -2.30
N LEU A 285 13.22 2.08 -3.59
CA LEU A 285 14.56 1.81 -4.09
C LEU A 285 15.49 3.02 -3.93
N VAL A 286 14.99 4.23 -4.24
CA VAL A 286 15.77 5.47 -4.06
C VAL A 286 16.10 5.69 -2.58
N PHE A 287 15.13 5.56 -1.67
CA PHE A 287 15.38 5.75 -0.24
C PHE A 287 16.26 4.65 0.35
N ALA A 288 16.13 3.39 -0.07
CA ALA A 288 17.01 2.31 0.34
C ALA A 288 18.45 2.56 -0.09
N TRP A 289 18.64 3.06 -1.30
CA TRP A 289 19.97 3.46 -1.76
C TRP A 289 20.54 4.64 -0.96
N LEU A 290 19.76 5.71 -0.80
CA LEU A 290 20.23 6.93 -0.12
C LEU A 290 20.45 6.74 1.38
N LEU A 291 19.57 6.00 2.07
CA LEU A 291 19.62 5.88 3.53
C LEU A 291 20.38 4.65 4.01
N LEU A 292 20.37 3.56 3.26
CA LEU A 292 20.93 2.28 3.65
C LEU A 292 22.12 1.83 2.78
N GLY A 293 22.44 2.57 1.70
CA GLY A 293 23.45 2.15 0.73
C GLY A 293 23.05 0.94 -0.13
N GLN A 294 21.80 0.52 -0.10
CA GLN A 294 21.28 -0.62 -0.86
C GLN A 294 21.06 -0.23 -2.32
N ALA A 295 22.11 -0.27 -3.13
CA ALA A 295 22.02 -0.04 -4.57
C ALA A 295 21.58 -1.34 -5.27
N PRO A 296 20.40 -1.34 -5.97
CA PRO A 296 19.93 -2.55 -6.62
C PRO A 296 20.86 -2.97 -7.77
N ALA A 297 21.13 -4.28 -7.86
CA ALA A 297 21.89 -4.83 -8.98
C ALA A 297 21.11 -4.67 -10.30
N PRO A 298 21.80 -4.59 -11.47
CA PRO A 298 21.13 -4.47 -12.77
C PRO A 298 20.08 -5.55 -13.03
N ILE A 299 20.32 -6.78 -12.60
CA ILE A 299 19.38 -7.89 -12.72
C ILE A 299 18.12 -7.68 -11.85
N GLN A 300 18.28 -7.12 -10.66
CA GLN A 300 17.16 -6.76 -9.78
C GLN A 300 16.32 -5.63 -10.37
N LEU A 301 16.97 -4.63 -11.02
CA LEU A 301 16.25 -3.58 -11.73
C LEU A 301 15.43 -4.12 -12.92
N ALA A 302 16.01 -5.03 -13.69
CA ALA A 302 15.30 -5.69 -14.79
C ALA A 302 14.13 -6.53 -14.27
N GLY A 303 14.35 -7.30 -13.21
CA GLY A 303 13.32 -8.07 -12.55
C GLY A 303 12.20 -7.20 -11.97
N GLY A 304 12.54 -6.11 -11.29
CA GLY A 304 11.60 -5.14 -10.76
C GLY A 304 10.73 -4.50 -11.84
N ALA A 305 11.34 -4.09 -12.95
CA ALA A 305 10.60 -3.58 -14.10
C ALA A 305 9.61 -4.63 -14.66
N LEU A 306 10.01 -5.90 -14.70
CA LEU A 306 9.16 -6.99 -15.17
C LEU A 306 8.00 -7.29 -14.21
N VAL A 307 8.24 -7.23 -12.88
CA VAL A 307 7.17 -7.34 -11.85
C VAL A 307 6.16 -6.22 -12.03
N LEU A 308 6.63 -4.97 -12.12
CA LEU A 308 5.76 -3.81 -12.29
C LEU A 308 4.95 -3.89 -13.58
N LEU A 309 5.58 -4.30 -14.69
CA LEU A 309 4.89 -4.54 -15.95
C LEU A 309 3.83 -5.63 -15.81
N GLY A 310 4.16 -6.75 -15.16
CA GLY A 310 3.23 -7.83 -14.87
C GLY A 310 2.00 -7.35 -14.10
N VAL A 311 2.19 -6.56 -13.04
CA VAL A 311 1.10 -5.97 -12.26
C VAL A 311 0.24 -5.02 -13.10
N VAL A 312 0.84 -4.22 -13.97
CA VAL A 312 0.11 -3.33 -14.90
C VAL A 312 -0.75 -4.16 -15.86
N VAL A 313 -0.20 -5.23 -16.44
CA VAL A 313 -0.92 -6.12 -17.37
C VAL A 313 -2.07 -6.84 -16.66
N VAL A 314 -1.86 -7.36 -15.44
CA VAL A 314 -2.91 -7.95 -14.59
C VAL A 314 -4.05 -6.97 -14.39
N LYS A 315 -3.76 -5.77 -13.89
CA LYS A 315 -4.76 -4.71 -13.65
C LYS A 315 -5.50 -4.27 -14.93
N SER A 316 -4.86 -4.36 -16.09
CA SER A 316 -5.49 -4.07 -17.38
C SER A 316 -6.44 -5.18 -17.82
N GLY A 317 -6.10 -6.44 -17.52
CA GLY A 317 -6.91 -7.61 -17.86
C GLY A 317 -8.20 -7.72 -17.05
N GLU A 318 -8.18 -7.36 -15.76
CA GLU A 318 -9.37 -7.36 -14.90
C GLU A 318 -10.47 -6.41 -15.38
N ARG A 319 -10.10 -5.35 -16.07
CA ARG A 319 -11.03 -4.32 -16.58
C ARG A 319 -11.70 -4.71 -17.88
N ALA A 320 -10.99 -5.45 -18.73
CA ALA A 320 -11.56 -5.95 -19.97
C ALA A 320 -12.74 -6.91 -19.70
N THR A 321 -12.71 -7.61 -18.56
CA THR A 321 -13.80 -8.50 -18.15
C THR A 321 -14.93 -7.80 -17.41
N ALA A 322 -14.69 -6.64 -16.80
CA ALA A 322 -15.71 -5.85 -16.10
C ALA A 322 -16.53 -4.96 -17.05
N ASP A 323 -15.97 -4.59 -18.21
CA ASP A 323 -16.61 -3.76 -19.23
C ASP A 323 -17.34 -4.57 -20.32
N GLU A 324 -17.31 -5.92 -20.27
CA GLU A 324 -18.15 -6.73 -21.17
C GLU A 324 -19.63 -6.53 -20.78
N PRO A 325 -20.49 -6.04 -21.71
CA PRO A 325 -21.92 -5.90 -21.45
C PRO A 325 -22.48 -7.28 -21.11
N VAL A 326 -23.20 -7.38 -19.99
CA VAL A 326 -23.99 -8.57 -19.66
C VAL A 326 -25.02 -8.70 -20.79
N GLU A 327 -24.80 -9.66 -21.69
CA GLU A 327 -25.74 -9.99 -22.76
C GLU A 327 -27.11 -10.31 -22.11
N PRO A 328 -28.19 -9.60 -22.43
CA PRO A 328 -29.48 -9.88 -21.82
C PRO A 328 -29.84 -11.33 -22.21
N LEU A 329 -30.15 -12.15 -21.20
CA LEU A 329 -30.71 -13.48 -21.38
C LEU A 329 -31.85 -13.39 -22.40
N GLN A 330 -31.57 -13.73 -23.66
CA GLN A 330 -32.61 -13.93 -24.65
C GLN A 330 -33.51 -15.02 -24.11
N SER A 331 -34.73 -14.64 -23.76
CA SER A 331 -35.81 -15.56 -23.48
C SER A 331 -35.91 -16.54 -24.67
N ARG A 332 -35.44 -17.75 -24.49
CA ARG A 332 -35.71 -18.82 -25.44
C ARG A 332 -37.22 -19.10 -25.42
N PRO A 333 -37.85 -19.19 -26.60
CA PRO A 333 -39.29 -19.46 -26.73
C PRO A 333 -39.70 -20.83 -26.21
#